data_5d85d77b2f1960a950a330c23b669e9e
#
_entry.id   5d85d77b2f1960a950a330c23b669e9e
#
_cell.length_a   1.000
_cell.length_b   1.000
_cell.length_c   1.000
_cell.angle_alpha   90.00
_cell.angle_beta   90.00
_cell.angle_gamma   90.00
#
_symmetry.space_group_name_H-M   'P 1'
#
loop_
_entity.id
_entity.type
_entity.pdbx_description
1 polymer ?
#
loop_
_entity_poly.entity_id
_entity_poly.type
_entity_poly.pdbx_seq_one_letter_code
_entity_poly.pdbx_strand_id
1 'polypeptide(L)'
;SQSFHPQLLFFENLCQSCGACERVCPYGAVVKRGSAYNWERALCQGCGACAEVCSAKARVMSGKRMSVQEVMSVVDRDSLFYANSDGGVTFGGGEPTAAGDFLVELLQHCASKGYHVCVDTCGMCAPEQFRKVLALTDLFLFDCKHMDTEEHRRLTGLGNGVILENLRQVFESGKKVRIRVPLMPHLNDSEENILAMAVFLHRYGKTEVDVLPCHAFGSSKYDALRLPRPSLSAYSAEELKRVLERFTRADLKVTIV
;
A
#
# COMPACT_ATOMS: atom_id res chain seq x y z
N SER A 1 0.04 7.36 -3.78
CA SER A 1 -0.99 6.69 -2.99
C SER A 1 -0.76 6.75 -1.47
N GLN A 2 0.19 7.53 -1.00
CA GLN A 2 0.51 7.68 0.43
C GLN A 2 0.31 9.11 0.92
N SER A 3 -0.58 9.85 0.27
CA SER A 3 -0.98 11.18 0.72
C SER A 3 -2.22 11.08 1.60
N PHE A 4 -2.21 11.78 2.73
CA PHE A 4 -3.38 11.96 3.61
C PHE A 4 -4.42 12.91 3.01
N HIS A 5 -4.12 13.51 1.87
CA HIS A 5 -5.01 14.42 1.16
C HIS A 5 -5.45 13.82 -0.17
N PRO A 6 -6.73 13.95 -0.54
CA PRO A 6 -7.19 13.59 -1.86
C PRO A 6 -6.35 14.26 -2.95
N GLN A 7 -5.97 13.52 -3.96
CA GLN A 7 -5.17 14.01 -5.08
C GLN A 7 -5.95 13.92 -6.38
N LEU A 8 -5.77 14.90 -7.25
CA LEU A 8 -6.35 14.85 -8.60
C LEU A 8 -5.60 13.82 -9.45
N LEU A 9 -6.34 12.89 -10.03
CA LEU A 9 -5.89 11.98 -11.08
C LEU A 9 -6.39 12.49 -12.43
N PHE A 10 -5.56 12.41 -13.47
CA PHE A 10 -5.93 12.77 -14.83
C PHE A 10 -5.62 11.63 -15.80
N PHE A 11 -6.65 11.12 -16.43
CA PHE A 11 -6.61 10.06 -17.45
C PHE A 11 -6.74 10.72 -18.83
N GLU A 12 -5.62 10.99 -19.48
CA GLU A 12 -5.57 11.72 -20.74
C GLU A 12 -6.34 11.03 -21.87
N ASN A 13 -6.30 9.71 -21.91
CA ASN A 13 -7.01 8.88 -22.88
C ASN A 13 -8.54 8.98 -22.78
N LEU A 14 -9.08 9.46 -21.66
CA LEU A 14 -10.52 9.71 -21.47
C LEU A 14 -10.92 11.16 -21.75
N CYS A 15 -9.94 12.06 -21.97
CA CYS A 15 -10.20 13.49 -22.12
C CYS A 15 -10.86 13.79 -23.48
N GLN A 16 -12.05 14.38 -23.44
CA GLN A 16 -12.79 14.83 -24.64
C GLN A 16 -12.50 16.29 -25.02
N SER A 17 -11.55 16.93 -24.38
CA SER A 17 -11.11 18.32 -24.66
C SER A 17 -12.21 19.39 -24.61
N CYS A 18 -13.27 19.17 -23.81
CA CYS A 18 -14.43 20.07 -23.74
C CYS A 18 -14.18 21.38 -22.97
N GLY A 19 -13.05 21.53 -22.27
CA GLY A 19 -12.65 22.76 -21.57
C GLY A 19 -13.43 23.05 -20.27
N ALA A 20 -14.40 22.22 -19.87
CA ALA A 20 -15.20 22.46 -18.66
C ALA A 20 -14.33 22.62 -17.40
N CYS A 21 -13.28 21.80 -17.28
CA CYS A 21 -12.37 21.80 -16.13
C CYS A 21 -11.53 23.09 -16.02
N GLU A 22 -11.19 23.73 -17.13
CA GLU A 22 -10.48 25.01 -17.14
C GLU A 22 -11.37 26.13 -16.62
N ARG A 23 -12.63 26.19 -17.10
CA ARG A 23 -13.58 27.24 -16.71
C ARG A 23 -13.93 27.26 -15.22
N VAL A 24 -13.86 26.11 -14.54
CA VAL A 24 -14.23 26.00 -13.12
C VAL A 24 -13.04 26.01 -12.18
N CYS A 25 -11.81 26.05 -12.68
CA CYS A 25 -10.63 26.00 -11.83
C CYS A 25 -10.36 27.36 -11.18
N PRO A 26 -10.56 27.54 -9.85
CA PRO A 26 -10.37 28.83 -9.21
C PRO A 26 -8.91 29.23 -9.07
N TYR A 27 -7.99 28.28 -9.30
CA TYR A 27 -6.55 28.48 -9.13
C TYR A 27 -5.80 28.60 -10.47
N GLY A 28 -6.50 28.59 -11.60
CA GLY A 28 -5.86 28.61 -12.92
C GLY A 28 -4.92 27.41 -13.17
N ALA A 29 -5.07 26.34 -12.41
CA ALA A 29 -4.18 25.19 -12.49
C ALA A 29 -4.43 24.31 -13.73
N VAL A 30 -5.56 24.47 -14.43
CA VAL A 30 -5.87 23.71 -15.64
C VAL A 30 -5.45 24.54 -16.85
N VAL A 31 -4.60 23.96 -17.67
CA VAL A 31 -4.03 24.63 -18.84
C VAL A 31 -4.22 23.77 -20.10
N LYS A 32 -4.56 24.40 -21.22
CA LYS A 32 -4.64 23.71 -22.49
C LYS A 32 -3.23 23.47 -23.06
N ARG A 33 -2.92 22.20 -23.37
CA ARG A 33 -1.67 21.78 -24.02
C ARG A 33 -2.00 20.89 -25.22
N GLY A 34 -1.80 21.42 -26.42
CA GLY A 34 -2.21 20.71 -27.63
C GLY A 34 -3.71 20.45 -27.67
N SER A 35 -4.11 19.21 -27.85
CA SER A 35 -5.50 18.77 -27.90
C SER A 35 -6.11 18.47 -26.54
N ALA A 36 -5.34 18.44 -25.43
CA ALA A 36 -5.80 18.06 -24.11
C ALA A 36 -5.70 19.21 -23.10
N TYR A 37 -6.58 19.18 -22.09
CA TYR A 37 -6.51 20.06 -20.93
C TYR A 37 -5.72 19.38 -19.81
N ASN A 38 -4.47 19.77 -19.69
CA ASN A 38 -3.56 19.32 -18.64
C ASN A 38 -3.74 20.12 -17.34
N TRP A 39 -2.91 19.89 -16.33
CA TRP A 39 -2.93 20.64 -15.09
C TRP A 39 -1.51 20.84 -14.53
N GLU A 40 -1.30 22.01 -13.95
CA GLU A 40 -0.06 22.38 -13.29
C GLU A 40 -0.16 21.99 -11.82
N ARG A 41 0.62 20.96 -11.46
CA ARG A 41 0.57 20.40 -10.11
C ARG A 41 0.92 21.41 -9.01
N ALA A 42 1.85 22.34 -9.31
CA ALA A 42 2.27 23.38 -8.37
C ALA A 42 1.16 24.37 -8.01
N LEU A 43 0.20 24.61 -8.91
CA LEU A 43 -0.93 25.50 -8.70
C LEU A 43 -2.17 24.78 -8.13
N CYS A 44 -2.22 23.45 -8.25
CA CYS A 44 -3.40 22.68 -7.88
C CYS A 44 -3.52 22.52 -6.36
N GLN A 45 -4.64 22.99 -5.80
CA GLN A 45 -4.97 22.83 -4.38
C GLN A 45 -5.84 21.59 -4.08
N GLY A 46 -6.08 20.71 -5.07
CA GLY A 46 -6.86 19.49 -4.87
C GLY A 46 -8.33 19.71 -4.51
N CYS A 47 -8.92 20.85 -4.88
CA CYS A 47 -10.31 21.21 -4.51
C CYS A 47 -11.40 20.31 -5.14
N GLY A 48 -11.10 19.57 -6.20
CA GLY A 48 -12.03 18.64 -6.84
C GLY A 48 -12.97 19.23 -7.89
N ALA A 49 -13.15 20.55 -7.98
CA ALA A 49 -14.12 21.18 -8.88
C ALA A 49 -14.01 20.70 -10.34
N CYS A 50 -12.79 20.52 -10.85
CA CYS A 50 -12.56 20.01 -12.21
C CYS A 50 -12.94 18.53 -12.38
N ALA A 51 -12.94 17.75 -11.32
CA ALA A 51 -13.38 16.34 -11.33
C ALA A 51 -14.91 16.25 -11.32
N GLU A 52 -15.60 17.12 -10.59
CA GLU A 52 -17.05 17.16 -10.50
C GLU A 52 -17.70 17.44 -11.85
N VAL A 53 -17.14 18.40 -12.62
CA VAL A 53 -17.68 18.78 -13.93
C VAL A 53 -17.22 17.89 -15.09
N CYS A 54 -16.35 16.93 -14.83
CA CYS A 54 -15.81 16.06 -15.89
C CYS A 54 -16.77 14.92 -16.23
N SER A 55 -17.62 15.09 -17.23
CA SER A 55 -18.54 14.05 -17.70
C SER A 55 -17.84 12.78 -18.18
N ALA A 56 -16.68 12.94 -18.83
CA ALA A 56 -15.87 11.83 -19.33
C ALA A 56 -15.08 11.09 -18.23
N LYS A 57 -15.15 11.55 -16.97
CA LYS A 57 -14.34 11.00 -15.85
C LYS A 57 -12.84 10.96 -16.12
N ALA A 58 -12.36 11.82 -17.05
CA ALA A 58 -10.93 11.99 -17.28
C ALA A 58 -10.21 12.62 -16.08
N ARG A 59 -10.96 13.29 -15.20
CA ARG A 59 -10.48 13.85 -13.94
C ARG A 59 -11.25 13.24 -12.79
N VAL A 60 -10.52 12.70 -11.81
CA VAL A 60 -11.11 12.03 -10.62
C VAL A 60 -10.29 12.42 -9.40
N MET A 61 -10.94 12.59 -8.27
CA MET A 61 -10.22 12.71 -7.00
C MET A 61 -9.86 11.31 -6.49
N SER A 62 -8.57 11.12 -6.15
CA SER A 62 -8.08 9.92 -5.49
C SER A 62 -8.34 10.05 -3.98
N GLY A 63 -9.03 9.06 -3.45
CA GLY A 63 -9.41 9.03 -2.03
C GLY A 63 -10.69 9.84 -1.73
N LYS A 64 -11.36 9.41 -0.70
CA LYS A 64 -12.56 10.04 -0.16
C LYS A 64 -12.43 10.12 1.36
N ARG A 65 -12.76 11.25 1.95
CA ARG A 65 -12.91 11.34 3.40
C ARG A 65 -14.19 10.64 3.80
N MET A 66 -14.10 9.76 4.75
CA MET A 66 -15.24 8.98 5.26
C MET A 66 -15.16 8.91 6.79
N SER A 67 -16.31 8.92 7.43
CA SER A 67 -16.44 8.57 8.85
C SER A 67 -16.38 7.04 9.05
N VAL A 68 -16.16 6.60 10.27
CA VAL A 68 -16.20 5.17 10.63
C VAL A 68 -17.54 4.56 10.23
N GLN A 69 -18.65 5.25 10.50
CA GLN A 69 -20.00 4.80 10.15
C GLN A 69 -20.19 4.63 8.65
N GLU A 70 -19.69 5.57 7.84
CA GLU A 70 -19.77 5.47 6.38
C GLU A 70 -18.95 4.27 5.85
N VAL A 71 -17.75 4.05 6.39
CA VAL A 71 -16.93 2.88 6.01
C VAL A 71 -17.67 1.60 6.41
N MET A 72 -18.12 1.50 7.66
CA MET A 72 -18.80 0.30 8.16
C MET A 72 -20.12 0.04 7.42
N SER A 73 -20.85 1.08 7.00
CA SER A 73 -22.05 0.89 6.19
C SER A 73 -21.79 0.20 4.85
N VAL A 74 -20.56 0.35 4.30
CA VAL A 74 -20.13 -0.37 3.08
C VAL A 74 -19.69 -1.78 3.43
N VAL A 75 -18.86 -1.94 4.46
CA VAL A 75 -18.33 -3.25 4.92
C VAL A 75 -19.48 -4.20 5.28
N ASP A 76 -20.50 -3.71 5.97
CA ASP A 76 -21.64 -4.53 6.43
C ASP A 76 -22.51 -5.10 5.29
N ARG A 77 -22.45 -4.55 4.10
CA ARG A 77 -23.18 -5.08 2.93
C ARG A 77 -22.74 -6.50 2.58
N ASP A 78 -21.49 -6.83 2.88
CA ASP A 78 -20.89 -8.11 2.56
C ASP A 78 -20.91 -9.10 3.75
N SER A 79 -21.63 -8.76 4.85
CA SER A 79 -21.66 -9.55 6.08
C SER A 79 -22.07 -11.02 5.87
N LEU A 80 -23.04 -11.28 4.97
CA LEU A 80 -23.45 -12.64 4.62
C LEU A 80 -22.34 -13.43 3.89
N PHE A 81 -21.53 -12.77 3.09
CA PHE A 81 -20.38 -13.39 2.45
C PHE A 81 -19.32 -13.76 3.48
N TYR A 82 -19.03 -12.87 4.44
CA TYR A 82 -18.06 -13.17 5.52
C TYR A 82 -18.51 -14.38 6.34
N ALA A 83 -19.78 -14.43 6.72
CA ALA A 83 -20.32 -15.53 7.50
C ALA A 83 -20.28 -16.89 6.79
N ASN A 84 -20.41 -16.91 5.44
CA ASN A 84 -20.47 -18.13 4.66
C ASN A 84 -19.11 -18.64 4.12
N SER A 85 -18.06 -17.78 4.17
CA SER A 85 -16.76 -18.09 3.57
C SER A 85 -15.60 -18.14 4.57
N ASP A 86 -15.87 -17.97 5.87
CA ASP A 86 -14.85 -17.69 6.88
C ASP A 86 -13.94 -16.51 6.50
N GLY A 87 -14.44 -15.65 5.64
CA GLY A 87 -13.76 -14.45 5.17
C GLY A 87 -13.92 -13.26 6.11
N GLY A 88 -13.54 -12.09 5.63
CA GLY A 88 -13.62 -10.89 6.45
C GLY A 88 -13.11 -9.66 5.73
N VAL A 89 -12.54 -8.73 6.49
CA VAL A 89 -12.14 -7.41 6.03
C VAL A 89 -10.63 -7.29 6.05
N THR A 90 -10.06 -6.87 4.90
CA THR A 90 -8.64 -6.51 4.83
C THR A 90 -8.48 -5.00 4.83
N PHE A 91 -7.77 -4.50 5.82
CA PHE A 91 -7.36 -3.10 5.92
C PHE A 91 -5.99 -2.92 5.29
N GLY A 92 -5.95 -2.23 4.15
CA GLY A 92 -4.74 -1.95 3.39
C GLY A 92 -4.78 -0.55 2.80
N GLY A 93 -4.10 -0.32 1.69
CA GLY A 93 -4.09 0.95 0.97
C GLY A 93 -2.69 1.53 0.85
N GLY A 94 -2.40 2.71 1.42
CA GLY A 94 -1.03 3.20 1.63
C GLY A 94 -0.40 2.44 2.80
N GLU A 95 -0.42 3.07 3.98
CA GLU A 95 -0.10 2.40 5.24
C GLU A 95 -1.30 2.58 6.19
N PRO A 96 -2.07 1.52 6.48
CA PRO A 96 -3.29 1.64 7.26
C PRO A 96 -3.03 2.10 8.70
N THR A 97 -1.90 1.71 9.30
CA THR A 97 -1.54 2.13 10.67
C THR A 97 -1.30 3.63 10.79
N ALA A 98 -1.02 4.32 9.69
CA ALA A 98 -0.90 5.77 9.66
C ALA A 98 -2.24 6.49 9.90
N ALA A 99 -3.37 5.80 9.78
CA ALA A 99 -4.69 6.34 10.11
C ALA A 99 -4.95 6.43 11.62
N GLY A 100 -4.04 5.93 12.46
CA GLY A 100 -4.10 6.09 13.92
C GLY A 100 -5.36 5.49 14.55
N ASP A 101 -6.02 6.26 15.39
CA ASP A 101 -7.21 5.80 16.12
C ASP A 101 -8.39 5.53 15.18
N PHE A 102 -8.48 6.16 14.01
CA PHE A 102 -9.50 5.83 13.01
C PHE A 102 -9.45 4.37 12.57
N LEU A 103 -8.23 3.83 12.34
CA LEU A 103 -8.09 2.40 12.07
C LEU A 103 -8.54 1.57 13.27
N VAL A 104 -8.13 1.93 14.49
CA VAL A 104 -8.50 1.18 15.70
C VAL A 104 -10.02 1.11 15.86
N GLU A 105 -10.75 2.22 15.65
CA GLU A 105 -12.21 2.23 15.71
C GLU A 105 -12.85 1.30 14.66
N LEU A 106 -12.33 1.29 13.43
CA LEU A 106 -12.80 0.36 12.39
C LEU A 106 -12.58 -1.11 12.79
N LEU A 107 -11.39 -1.42 13.32
CA LEU A 107 -11.06 -2.77 13.79
C LEU A 107 -11.97 -3.20 14.95
N GLN A 108 -12.26 -2.30 15.90
CA GLN A 108 -13.20 -2.56 17.01
C GLN A 108 -14.61 -2.87 16.50
N HIS A 109 -15.09 -2.10 15.51
CA HIS A 109 -16.38 -2.38 14.88
C HIS A 109 -16.42 -3.75 14.21
N CYS A 110 -15.39 -4.12 13.46
CA CYS A 110 -15.29 -5.44 12.84
C CYS A 110 -15.25 -6.56 13.90
N ALA A 111 -14.45 -6.40 14.94
CA ALA A 111 -14.36 -7.36 16.04
C ALA A 111 -15.71 -7.52 16.78
N SER A 112 -16.45 -6.42 17.02
CA SER A 112 -17.77 -6.47 17.68
C SER A 112 -18.82 -7.24 16.86
N LYS A 113 -18.63 -7.37 15.56
CA LYS A 113 -19.48 -8.11 14.62
C LYS A 113 -18.97 -9.51 14.31
N GLY A 114 -17.84 -9.90 14.86
CA GLY A 114 -17.22 -11.20 14.63
C GLY A 114 -16.63 -11.35 13.22
N TYR A 115 -16.33 -10.25 12.53
CA TYR A 115 -15.67 -10.33 11.22
C TYR A 115 -14.20 -10.66 11.40
N HIS A 116 -13.67 -11.56 10.58
CA HIS A 116 -12.23 -11.82 10.51
C HIS A 116 -11.50 -10.58 9.99
N VAL A 117 -10.46 -10.16 10.69
CA VAL A 117 -9.71 -8.93 10.38
C VAL A 117 -8.31 -9.27 9.88
N CYS A 118 -8.00 -8.80 8.68
CA CYS A 118 -6.67 -8.82 8.13
C CYS A 118 -6.12 -7.39 8.02
N VAL A 119 -4.86 -7.17 8.42
CA VAL A 119 -4.17 -5.89 8.25
C VAL A 119 -2.96 -6.07 7.36
N ASP A 120 -2.97 -5.34 6.23
CA ASP A 120 -1.91 -5.30 5.23
C ASP A 120 -1.03 -4.06 5.47
N THR A 121 0.15 -4.24 6.06
CA THR A 121 0.95 -3.16 6.64
C THR A 121 2.45 -3.39 6.50
N CYS A 122 3.23 -2.31 6.47
CA CYS A 122 4.66 -2.37 6.74
C CYS A 122 4.99 -2.16 8.24
N GLY A 123 3.99 -1.94 9.09
CA GLY A 123 4.20 -1.76 10.53
C GLY A 123 4.83 -0.42 10.93
N MET A 124 4.77 0.59 10.08
CA MET A 124 5.40 1.90 10.36
C MET A 124 4.49 2.80 11.19
N CYS A 125 4.36 2.52 12.47
CA CYS A 125 3.70 3.37 13.45
C CYS A 125 4.32 3.18 14.83
N ALA A 126 4.00 4.09 15.77
CA ALA A 126 4.49 4.00 17.15
C ALA A 126 4.11 2.63 17.78
N PRO A 127 5.01 1.98 18.53
CA PRO A 127 4.77 0.64 19.09
C PRO A 127 3.51 0.55 19.97
N GLU A 128 3.18 1.63 20.69
CA GLU A 128 1.95 1.68 21.51
C GLU A 128 0.69 1.69 20.66
N GLN A 129 0.69 2.41 19.55
CA GLN A 129 -0.42 2.40 18.60
C GLN A 129 -0.52 1.05 17.89
N PHE A 130 0.63 0.45 17.57
CA PHE A 130 0.66 -0.88 16.97
C PHE A 130 0.06 -1.95 17.88
N ARG A 131 0.29 -1.89 19.20
CA ARG A 131 -0.32 -2.82 20.15
C ARG A 131 -1.86 -2.80 20.15
N LYS A 132 -2.47 -1.61 19.94
CA LYS A 132 -3.93 -1.52 19.80
C LYS A 132 -4.42 -2.26 18.54
N VAL A 133 -3.71 -2.08 17.42
CA VAL A 133 -4.00 -2.79 16.15
C VAL A 133 -3.78 -4.30 16.32
N LEU A 134 -2.66 -4.70 16.94
CA LEU A 134 -2.30 -6.10 17.16
C LEU A 134 -3.39 -6.87 17.93
N ALA A 135 -3.96 -6.26 18.96
CA ALA A 135 -5.01 -6.88 19.78
C ALA A 135 -6.26 -7.23 18.96
N LEU A 136 -6.57 -6.45 17.94
CA LEU A 136 -7.81 -6.50 17.14
C LEU A 136 -7.66 -7.18 15.78
N THR A 137 -6.47 -7.66 15.43
CA THR A 137 -6.15 -8.26 14.13
C THR A 137 -6.04 -9.78 14.24
N ASP A 138 -6.59 -10.51 13.29
CA ASP A 138 -6.50 -11.98 13.21
C ASP A 138 -5.35 -12.43 12.33
N LEU A 139 -5.08 -11.70 11.24
CA LEU A 139 -4.03 -12.01 10.28
C LEU A 139 -3.28 -10.72 9.88
N PHE A 140 -1.97 -10.79 9.88
CA PHE A 140 -1.13 -9.74 9.28
C PHE A 140 -0.58 -10.20 7.93
N LEU A 141 -0.68 -9.32 6.93
CA LEU A 141 0.16 -9.34 5.74
C LEU A 141 1.24 -8.29 5.97
N PHE A 142 2.45 -8.73 6.33
CA PHE A 142 3.47 -7.81 6.82
C PHE A 142 4.60 -7.66 5.81
N ASP A 143 4.78 -6.44 5.29
CA ASP A 143 5.80 -6.13 4.30
C ASP A 143 7.19 -6.00 4.94
N CYS A 144 8.13 -6.82 4.53
CA CYS A 144 9.56 -6.72 4.85
C CYS A 144 10.33 -6.29 3.60
N LYS A 145 10.80 -5.03 3.58
CA LYS A 145 11.36 -4.43 2.36
C LYS A 145 12.89 -4.50 2.32
N HIS A 146 13.56 -4.20 3.41
CA HIS A 146 15.02 -4.28 3.54
C HIS A 146 15.41 -4.44 5.01
N MET A 147 16.43 -5.21 5.30
CA MET A 147 16.88 -5.47 6.68
C MET A 147 17.91 -4.45 7.17
N ASP A 148 18.72 -3.90 6.29
CA ASP A 148 19.63 -2.80 6.63
C ASP A 148 18.86 -1.49 6.75
N THR A 149 19.11 -0.75 7.85
CA THR A 149 18.37 0.47 8.21
C THR A 149 18.66 1.64 7.28
N GLU A 150 19.91 1.79 6.83
CA GLU A 150 20.30 2.89 5.96
C GLU A 150 19.79 2.66 4.53
N GLU A 151 19.91 1.44 4.03
CA GLU A 151 19.34 1.07 2.74
C GLU A 151 17.80 1.19 2.76
N HIS A 152 17.15 0.75 3.83
CA HIS A 152 15.70 0.93 3.99
C HIS A 152 15.33 2.42 3.95
N ARG A 153 16.10 3.29 4.63
CA ARG A 153 15.89 4.74 4.61
C ARG A 153 16.13 5.33 3.23
N ARG A 154 17.15 4.88 2.52
CA ARG A 154 17.43 5.32 1.16
C ARG A 154 16.29 4.99 0.19
N LEU A 155 15.69 3.81 0.34
CA LEU A 155 14.65 3.29 -0.55
C LEU A 155 13.25 3.82 -0.22
N THR A 156 12.95 4.05 1.06
CA THR A 156 11.59 4.35 1.54
C THR A 156 11.43 5.71 2.19
N GLY A 157 12.54 6.38 2.48
CA GLY A 157 12.58 7.65 3.23
C GLY A 157 12.66 7.47 4.76
N LEU A 158 12.50 6.26 5.30
CA LEU A 158 12.45 5.99 6.73
C LEU A 158 13.28 4.76 7.10
N GLY A 159 13.86 4.74 8.30
CA GLY A 159 14.53 3.54 8.84
C GLY A 159 13.53 2.44 9.21
N ASN A 160 14.02 1.21 9.34
CA ASN A 160 13.20 0.03 9.62
C ASN A 160 13.13 -0.38 11.09
N GLY A 161 13.79 0.32 12.02
CA GLY A 161 13.88 -0.10 13.42
C GLY A 161 12.51 -0.32 14.07
N VAL A 162 11.59 0.65 13.92
CA VAL A 162 10.19 0.54 14.43
C VAL A 162 9.43 -0.58 13.73
N ILE A 163 9.64 -0.77 12.43
CA ILE A 163 9.01 -1.82 11.63
C ILE A 163 9.38 -3.20 12.17
N LEU A 164 10.68 -3.45 12.37
CA LEU A 164 11.17 -4.73 12.88
C LEU A 164 10.73 -4.97 14.34
N GLU A 165 10.66 -3.91 15.15
CA GLU A 165 10.12 -4.01 16.50
C GLU A 165 8.63 -4.38 16.51
N ASN A 166 7.83 -3.78 15.65
CA ASN A 166 6.41 -4.11 15.52
C ASN A 166 6.21 -5.53 14.96
N LEU A 167 7.05 -5.95 14.00
CA LEU A 167 7.02 -7.34 13.51
C LEU A 167 7.38 -8.34 14.60
N ARG A 168 8.36 -8.01 15.47
CA ARG A 168 8.70 -8.82 16.65
C ARG A 168 7.47 -8.99 17.56
N GLN A 169 6.73 -7.90 17.84
CA GLN A 169 5.50 -7.97 18.64
C GLN A 169 4.46 -8.92 18.02
N VAL A 170 4.31 -8.91 16.67
CA VAL A 170 3.42 -9.87 15.99
C VAL A 170 3.86 -11.30 16.23
N PHE A 171 5.14 -11.62 16.11
CA PHE A 171 5.66 -12.97 16.34
C PHE A 171 5.44 -13.42 17.79
N GLU A 172 5.76 -12.57 18.76
CA GLU A 172 5.62 -12.86 20.19
C GLU A 172 4.16 -13.01 20.64
N SER A 173 3.23 -12.35 19.96
CA SER A 173 1.80 -12.47 20.25
C SER A 173 1.18 -13.78 19.79
N GLY A 174 1.84 -14.57 18.96
CA GLY A 174 1.30 -15.78 18.35
C GLY A 174 0.23 -15.54 17.27
N LYS A 175 -0.02 -14.30 16.90
CA LYS A 175 -0.97 -13.96 15.80
C LYS A 175 -0.49 -14.54 14.47
N LYS A 176 -1.45 -14.86 13.60
CA LYS A 176 -1.14 -15.29 12.22
C LYS A 176 -0.49 -14.17 11.45
N VAL A 177 0.58 -14.48 10.75
CA VAL A 177 1.28 -13.50 9.90
C VAL A 177 1.84 -14.17 8.66
N ARG A 178 1.69 -13.50 7.53
CA ARG A 178 2.39 -13.80 6.28
C ARG A 178 3.40 -12.70 6.04
N ILE A 179 4.67 -13.08 5.94
CA ILE A 179 5.75 -12.13 5.62
C ILE A 179 5.78 -11.94 4.12
N ARG A 180 5.59 -10.71 3.69
CA ARG A 180 5.61 -10.36 2.27
C ARG A 180 6.89 -9.60 1.94
N VAL A 181 7.50 -9.96 0.83
CA VAL A 181 8.70 -9.33 0.33
C VAL A 181 8.41 -8.71 -1.04
N PRO A 182 8.06 -7.41 -1.08
CA PRO A 182 8.01 -6.67 -2.36
C PRO A 182 9.40 -6.66 -2.97
N LEU A 183 9.64 -7.54 -3.94
CA LEU A 183 10.98 -7.80 -4.48
C LEU A 183 11.26 -6.87 -5.66
N MET A 184 12.31 -6.06 -5.53
CA MET A 184 12.72 -5.06 -6.51
C MET A 184 14.11 -5.37 -7.05
N PRO A 185 14.31 -5.46 -8.38
CA PRO A 185 15.60 -5.74 -8.98
C PRO A 185 16.69 -4.77 -8.50
N HIS A 186 17.81 -5.32 -8.04
CA HIS A 186 18.99 -4.57 -7.60
C HIS A 186 18.79 -3.61 -6.40
N LEU A 187 17.63 -3.63 -5.77
CA LEU A 187 17.35 -2.76 -4.64
C LEU A 187 17.28 -3.52 -3.31
N ASN A 188 16.61 -4.66 -3.26
CA ASN A 188 16.47 -5.43 -2.03
C ASN A 188 16.65 -6.95 -2.24
N ASP A 189 17.11 -7.35 -3.40
CA ASP A 189 17.28 -8.74 -3.82
C ASP A 189 18.71 -9.29 -3.60
N SER A 190 19.58 -8.55 -2.91
CA SER A 190 20.95 -8.99 -2.62
C SER A 190 20.98 -10.21 -1.68
N GLU A 191 22.02 -11.02 -1.78
CA GLU A 191 22.21 -12.21 -0.95
C GLU A 191 22.33 -11.83 0.54
N GLU A 192 23.00 -10.71 0.82
CA GLU A 192 23.19 -10.19 2.18
C GLU A 192 21.86 -9.80 2.81
N ASN A 193 20.97 -9.10 2.06
CA ASN A 193 19.68 -8.71 2.56
C ASN A 193 18.77 -9.92 2.82
N ILE A 194 18.77 -10.89 1.91
CA ILE A 194 17.99 -12.13 2.05
C ILE A 194 18.48 -12.96 3.23
N LEU A 195 19.80 -13.09 3.40
CA LEU A 195 20.38 -13.79 4.53
C LEU A 195 20.06 -13.10 5.87
N ALA A 196 20.17 -11.78 5.92
CA ALA A 196 19.81 -11.00 7.12
C ALA A 196 18.32 -11.18 7.49
N MET A 197 17.44 -11.23 6.48
CA MET A 197 16.01 -11.54 6.66
C MET A 197 15.81 -12.94 7.21
N ALA A 198 16.48 -13.95 6.64
CA ALA A 198 16.39 -15.33 7.12
C ALA A 198 16.84 -15.45 8.58
N VAL A 199 17.98 -14.86 8.94
CA VAL A 199 18.48 -14.83 10.32
C VAL A 199 17.48 -14.20 11.27
N PHE A 200 16.83 -13.09 10.86
CA PHE A 200 15.80 -12.45 11.68
C PHE A 200 14.57 -13.35 11.86
N LEU A 201 14.04 -13.92 10.77
CA LEU A 201 12.84 -14.74 10.78
C LEU A 201 13.04 -16.05 11.56
N HIS A 202 14.19 -16.72 11.38
CA HIS A 202 14.50 -18.00 12.06
C HIS A 202 14.54 -17.87 13.59
N ARG A 203 14.92 -16.70 14.14
CA ARG A 203 14.86 -16.45 15.60
C ARG A 203 13.46 -16.63 16.17
N TYR A 204 12.42 -16.49 15.33
CA TYR A 204 11.01 -16.66 15.70
C TYR A 204 10.37 -17.91 15.10
N GLY A 205 11.19 -18.83 14.59
CA GLY A 205 10.71 -20.07 13.97
C GLY A 205 9.93 -19.87 12.67
N LYS A 206 10.17 -18.74 11.96
CA LYS A 206 9.53 -18.43 10.68
C LYS A 206 10.46 -18.78 9.54
N THR A 207 9.94 -19.53 8.58
CA THR A 207 10.70 -20.01 7.40
C THR A 207 9.97 -19.76 6.08
N GLU A 208 8.78 -19.18 6.11
CA GLU A 208 7.95 -18.99 4.93
C GLU A 208 7.80 -17.49 4.62
N VAL A 209 7.95 -17.15 3.33
CA VAL A 209 7.80 -15.80 2.82
C VAL A 209 7.00 -15.79 1.51
N ASP A 210 6.15 -14.77 1.36
CA ASP A 210 5.47 -14.46 0.11
C ASP A 210 6.29 -13.42 -0.65
N VAL A 211 6.79 -13.77 -1.81
CA VAL A 211 7.54 -12.85 -2.67
C VAL A 211 6.60 -12.24 -3.70
N LEU A 212 6.61 -10.91 -3.76
CA LEU A 212 5.87 -10.10 -4.73
C LEU A 212 6.88 -9.46 -5.71
N PRO A 213 7.16 -10.10 -6.85
CA PRO A 213 8.09 -9.54 -7.83
C PRO A 213 7.58 -8.22 -8.40
N CYS A 214 8.49 -7.26 -8.59
CA CYS A 214 8.18 -5.97 -9.18
C CYS A 214 7.51 -6.13 -10.54
N HIS A 215 6.41 -5.41 -10.74
CA HIS A 215 5.67 -5.34 -12.00
C HIS A 215 5.35 -3.89 -12.38
N ALA A 216 5.13 -3.65 -13.66
CA ALA A 216 4.90 -2.31 -14.21
C ALA A 216 3.47 -1.76 -13.99
N PHE A 217 2.55 -2.51 -13.34
CA PHE A 217 1.13 -2.12 -13.22
C PHE A 217 0.92 -0.80 -12.47
N GLY A 218 1.83 -0.41 -11.57
CA GLY A 218 1.78 0.86 -10.86
C GLY A 218 2.08 2.10 -11.73
N SER A 219 2.68 1.93 -12.91
CA SER A 219 3.14 3.05 -13.76
C SER A 219 2.01 3.99 -14.17
N SER A 220 0.81 3.46 -14.44
CA SER A 220 -0.37 4.26 -14.80
C SER A 220 -0.79 5.25 -13.71
N LYS A 221 -0.52 4.96 -12.43
CA LYS A 221 -0.78 5.87 -11.32
C LYS A 221 0.16 7.09 -11.35
N TYR A 222 1.42 6.88 -11.72
CA TYR A 222 2.39 7.98 -11.87
C TYR A 222 1.97 8.90 -13.02
N ASP A 223 1.52 8.33 -14.13
CA ASP A 223 1.01 9.11 -15.28
C ASP A 223 -0.22 9.92 -14.90
N ALA A 224 -1.20 9.28 -14.24
CA ALA A 224 -2.42 9.95 -13.80
C ALA A 224 -2.14 11.06 -12.77
N LEU A 225 -1.09 10.91 -11.94
CA LEU A 225 -0.63 11.93 -11.00
C LEU A 225 0.32 12.95 -11.62
N ARG A 226 0.71 12.80 -12.89
CA ARG A 226 1.74 13.61 -13.56
C ARG A 226 3.05 13.64 -12.76
N LEU A 227 3.44 12.48 -12.23
CA LEU A 227 4.71 12.27 -11.57
C LEU A 227 5.69 11.53 -12.49
N PRO A 228 7.00 11.78 -12.34
CA PRO A 228 7.99 10.98 -13.08
C PRO A 228 7.86 9.51 -12.66
N ARG A 229 7.88 8.61 -13.66
CA ARG A 229 7.88 7.18 -13.39
C ARG A 229 9.21 6.78 -12.76
N PRO A 230 9.20 5.96 -11.71
CA PRO A 230 10.45 5.37 -11.24
C PRO A 230 11.04 4.47 -12.33
N SER A 231 12.35 4.50 -12.47
CA SER A 231 13.07 3.61 -13.40
C SER A 231 13.21 2.21 -12.76
N LEU A 232 12.11 1.48 -12.72
CA LEU A 232 12.08 0.10 -12.21
C LEU A 232 11.77 -0.82 -13.39
N SER A 233 12.63 -1.81 -13.60
CA SER A 233 12.42 -2.91 -14.54
C SER A 233 11.79 -4.11 -13.81
N ALA A 234 10.95 -4.87 -14.51
CA ALA A 234 10.55 -6.17 -14.01
C ALA A 234 11.70 -7.17 -14.18
N TYR A 235 11.69 -8.24 -13.39
CA TYR A 235 12.61 -9.35 -13.55
C TYR A 235 12.37 -10.07 -14.88
N SER A 236 13.41 -10.50 -15.55
CA SER A 236 13.32 -11.62 -16.48
C SER A 236 13.09 -12.93 -15.71
N ALA A 237 12.58 -13.95 -16.38
CA ALA A 237 12.33 -15.26 -15.76
C ALA A 237 13.62 -15.86 -15.14
N GLU A 238 14.74 -15.69 -15.82
CA GLU A 238 16.05 -16.21 -15.36
C GLU A 238 16.59 -15.44 -14.16
N GLU A 239 16.43 -14.11 -14.14
CA GLU A 239 16.82 -13.28 -12.99
C GLU A 239 15.99 -13.63 -11.78
N LEU A 240 14.66 -13.70 -11.92
CA LEU A 240 13.78 -14.07 -10.83
C LEU A 240 14.15 -15.45 -10.28
N LYS A 241 14.37 -16.45 -11.13
CA LYS A 241 14.79 -17.78 -10.71
C LYS A 241 16.06 -17.74 -9.85
N ARG A 242 17.09 -17.01 -10.30
CA ARG A 242 18.35 -16.85 -9.55
C ARG A 242 18.15 -16.20 -8.18
N VAL A 243 17.26 -15.21 -8.11
CA VAL A 243 16.95 -14.55 -6.82
C VAL A 243 16.19 -15.51 -5.90
N LEU A 244 15.21 -16.26 -6.40
CA LEU A 244 14.48 -17.24 -5.60
C LEU A 244 15.39 -18.36 -5.05
N GLU A 245 16.42 -18.75 -5.81
CA GLU A 245 17.45 -19.69 -5.32
C GLU A 245 18.24 -19.14 -4.13
N ARG A 246 18.41 -17.80 -3.99
CA ARG A 246 19.04 -17.19 -2.80
C ARG A 246 18.18 -17.39 -1.56
N PHE A 247 16.85 -17.23 -1.66
CA PHE A 247 15.92 -17.52 -0.56
C PHE A 247 16.01 -18.99 -0.14
N THR A 248 16.02 -19.91 -1.10
CA THR A 248 16.14 -21.34 -0.81
C THR A 248 17.44 -21.68 -0.11
N ARG A 249 18.58 -21.10 -0.55
CA ARG A 249 19.89 -21.27 0.12
C ARG A 249 19.91 -20.69 1.54
N ALA A 250 19.09 -19.68 1.81
CA ALA A 250 18.92 -19.11 3.14
C ALA A 250 17.89 -19.87 4.00
N ASP A 251 17.46 -21.06 3.57
CA ASP A 251 16.44 -21.90 4.25
C ASP A 251 15.09 -21.18 4.42
N LEU A 252 14.69 -20.40 3.41
CA LEU A 252 13.37 -19.80 3.32
C LEU A 252 12.56 -20.47 2.21
N LYS A 253 11.33 -20.86 2.58
CA LYS A 253 10.30 -21.37 1.63
C LYS A 253 9.59 -20.19 1.01
N VAL A 254 9.58 -20.13 -0.31
CA VAL A 254 9.00 -19.01 -1.06
C VAL A 254 7.68 -19.41 -1.71
N THR A 255 6.68 -18.56 -1.55
CA THR A 255 5.48 -18.52 -2.39
C THR A 255 5.52 -17.25 -3.24
N ILE A 256 5.32 -17.36 -4.55
CA ILE A 256 5.16 -16.18 -5.44
C ILE A 256 3.68 -15.81 -5.45
N VAL A 257 3.37 -14.54 -5.21
CA VAL A 257 2.01 -13.98 -5.16
C VAL A 257 1.86 -12.76 -6.05
#